data_ce63404d7db0d578a49e5651b5d42ec3
#
_entry.id   ce63404d7db0d578a49e5651b5d42ec3
#
_cell.length_a   1.000
_cell.length_b   1.000
_cell.length_c   1.000
_cell.angle_alpha   90.00
_cell.angle_beta   90.00
_cell.angle_gamma   90.00
#
_symmetry.space_group_name_H-M   'P 1'
#
loop_
_entity.id
_entity.type
_entity.pdbx_description
1 polymer ?
#
loop_
_entity_poly.entity_id
_entity_poly.type
_entity_poly.pdbx_seq_one_letter_code
_entity_poly.pdbx_strand_id
1 'polypeptide(L)'
;MMKGTEYAEAFEAGYPATRRFLLSRGAALEEAEEIAQAAWVRGWEFRDQLRDPGLVGFWVNSIARNLFRAKFRARTTAPMEGVEAPYWMNLEEIELHRLLDRCSGRDRQLLKRSLEGYSAEEIARVEGITSTGIRVRLLRIRQSLRNKLALAAV
;
A
#
# COMPACT_ATOMS: atom_id res chain seq x y z
N MET A 1 4.51 -12.52 15.21
CA MET A 1 3.14 -12.73 14.67
C MET A 1 2.21 -11.65 15.20
N MET A 2 1.41 -11.08 14.33
CA MET A 2 0.50 -10.00 14.70
C MET A 2 -0.70 -10.53 15.49
N LYS A 3 -0.94 -9.95 16.67
CA LYS A 3 -2.05 -10.35 17.52
C LYS A 3 -3.39 -9.81 17.02
N GLY A 4 -4.50 -10.44 17.39
CA GLY A 4 -5.83 -10.00 16.98
C GLY A 4 -6.16 -8.57 17.38
N THR A 5 -5.78 -8.14 18.57
CA THR A 5 -5.99 -6.78 19.05
C THR A 5 -5.19 -5.76 18.23
N GLU A 6 -3.95 -6.09 17.90
CA GLU A 6 -3.10 -5.25 17.06
C GLU A 6 -3.68 -5.10 15.66
N TYR A 7 -4.21 -6.19 15.11
CA TYR A 7 -4.84 -6.16 13.79
C TYR A 7 -6.12 -5.33 13.80
N ALA A 8 -6.94 -5.45 14.83
CA ALA A 8 -8.18 -4.66 14.96
C ALA A 8 -7.88 -3.16 15.01
N GLU A 9 -6.86 -2.77 15.76
CA GLU A 9 -6.41 -1.38 15.81
C GLU A 9 -5.90 -0.90 14.45
N ALA A 10 -5.13 -1.73 13.78
CA ALA A 10 -4.64 -1.44 12.44
C ALA A 10 -5.78 -1.30 11.44
N PHE A 11 -6.80 -2.11 11.56
CA PHE A 11 -8.01 -2.04 10.72
C PHE A 11 -8.72 -0.69 10.89
N GLU A 12 -8.96 -0.26 12.12
CA GLU A 12 -9.62 1.01 12.38
C GLU A 12 -8.88 2.18 11.76
N ALA A 13 -7.57 2.21 11.88
CA ALA A 13 -6.74 3.26 11.30
C ALA A 13 -6.57 3.09 9.79
N GLY A 14 -6.45 1.87 9.31
CA GLY A 14 -6.05 1.58 7.94
C GLY A 14 -7.19 1.43 6.95
N TYR A 15 -8.39 1.09 7.39
CA TYR A 15 -9.52 0.90 6.48
C TYR A 15 -9.84 2.15 5.67
N PRO A 16 -9.96 3.35 6.28
CA PRO A 16 -10.18 4.56 5.50
C PRO A 16 -9.07 4.83 4.49
N ALA A 17 -7.84 4.54 4.85
CA ALA A 17 -6.69 4.71 3.94
C ALA A 17 -6.75 3.74 2.75
N THR A 18 -7.12 2.49 3.00
CA THR A 18 -7.30 1.50 1.92
C THR A 18 -8.42 1.93 0.96
N ARG A 19 -9.54 2.37 1.49
CA ARG A 19 -10.65 2.88 0.68
C ARG A 19 -10.20 4.06 -0.17
N ARG A 20 -9.49 5.01 0.42
CA ARG A 20 -8.94 6.17 -0.29
C ARG A 20 -7.96 5.76 -1.38
N PHE A 21 -7.12 4.80 -1.09
CA PHE A 21 -6.18 4.25 -2.05
C PHE A 21 -6.92 3.70 -3.29
N LEU A 22 -7.99 2.95 -3.08
CA LEU A 22 -8.79 2.40 -4.18
C LEU A 22 -9.51 3.48 -4.98
N LEU A 23 -10.06 4.48 -4.30
CA LEU A 23 -10.68 5.63 -4.96
C LEU A 23 -9.67 6.36 -5.84
N SER A 24 -8.44 6.53 -5.37
CA SER A 24 -7.38 7.17 -6.15
C SER A 24 -6.99 6.36 -7.39
N ARG A 25 -7.30 5.07 -7.40
CA ARG A 25 -7.04 4.16 -8.53
C ARG A 25 -8.22 4.02 -9.48
N GLY A 26 -9.29 4.77 -9.27
CA GLY A 26 -10.44 4.80 -10.15
C GLY A 26 -11.61 3.93 -9.74
N ALA A 27 -11.59 3.33 -8.56
CA ALA A 27 -12.74 2.57 -8.06
C ALA A 27 -13.91 3.50 -7.74
N ALA A 28 -15.13 3.04 -7.99
CA ALA A 28 -16.32 3.71 -7.48
C ALA A 28 -16.42 3.54 -5.96
N LEU A 29 -17.15 4.41 -5.28
CA LEU A 29 -17.22 4.39 -3.81
C LEU A 29 -17.67 3.03 -3.26
N GLU A 30 -18.75 2.48 -3.77
CA GLU A 30 -19.24 1.17 -3.32
C GLU A 30 -18.23 0.05 -3.56
N GLU A 31 -17.58 0.09 -4.70
CA GLU A 31 -16.54 -0.87 -5.06
C GLU A 31 -15.33 -0.75 -4.16
N ALA A 32 -14.91 0.48 -3.87
CA ALA A 32 -13.78 0.72 -2.97
C ALA A 32 -14.07 0.18 -1.57
N GLU A 33 -15.27 0.39 -1.05
CA GLU A 33 -15.68 -0.12 0.25
C GLU A 33 -15.71 -1.64 0.27
N GLU A 34 -16.29 -2.26 -0.74
CA GLU A 34 -16.37 -3.71 -0.86
C GLU A 34 -14.98 -4.36 -0.93
N ILE A 35 -14.12 -3.82 -1.77
CA ILE A 35 -12.76 -4.34 -1.93
C ILE A 35 -11.92 -4.10 -0.68
N ALA A 36 -12.05 -2.94 -0.06
CA ALA A 36 -11.32 -2.65 1.18
C ALA A 36 -11.71 -3.62 2.28
N GLN A 37 -12.99 -3.90 2.45
CA GLN A 37 -13.46 -4.90 3.41
C GLN A 37 -12.88 -6.28 3.11
N ALA A 38 -12.96 -6.71 1.87
CA ALA A 38 -12.43 -8.01 1.44
C ALA A 38 -10.92 -8.09 1.66
N ALA A 39 -10.19 -7.01 1.40
CA ALA A 39 -8.74 -6.97 1.59
C ALA A 39 -8.36 -7.11 3.07
N TRP A 40 -9.05 -6.41 3.95
CA TRP A 40 -8.78 -6.50 5.39
C TRP A 40 -9.16 -7.86 5.96
N VAL A 41 -10.22 -8.49 5.46
CA VAL A 41 -10.57 -9.87 5.83
C VAL A 41 -9.48 -10.84 5.38
N ARG A 42 -9.01 -10.71 4.15
CA ARG A 42 -7.90 -11.53 3.64
C ARG A 42 -6.62 -11.30 4.45
N GLY A 43 -6.33 -10.07 4.77
CA GLY A 43 -5.19 -9.76 5.61
C GLY A 43 -5.28 -10.45 6.97
N TRP A 44 -6.44 -10.51 7.55
CA TRP A 44 -6.67 -11.23 8.80
C TRP A 44 -6.36 -12.73 8.64
N GLU A 45 -6.87 -13.34 7.58
CA GLU A 45 -6.66 -14.78 7.32
C GLU A 45 -5.17 -15.12 7.16
N PHE A 46 -4.41 -14.25 6.53
CA PHE A 46 -2.99 -14.48 6.22
C PHE A 46 -2.03 -13.67 7.09
N ARG A 47 -2.48 -13.13 8.21
CA ARG A 47 -1.67 -12.24 9.06
C ARG A 47 -0.37 -12.87 9.57
N ASP A 48 -0.33 -14.18 9.64
CA ASP A 48 0.87 -14.91 10.06
C ASP A 48 2.03 -14.77 9.08
N GLN A 49 1.72 -14.40 7.85
CA GLN A 49 2.72 -14.23 6.81
C GLN A 49 3.32 -12.82 6.81
N LEU A 50 2.71 -11.91 7.56
CA LEU A 50 3.21 -10.55 7.69
C LEU A 50 4.41 -10.53 8.64
N ARG A 51 5.57 -10.13 8.12
CA ARG A 51 6.81 -10.10 8.90
C ARG A 51 6.92 -8.91 9.83
N ASP A 52 6.46 -7.77 9.38
CA ASP A 52 6.53 -6.52 10.12
C ASP A 52 5.12 -5.95 10.31
N PRO A 53 4.57 -6.02 11.54
CA PRO A 53 3.24 -5.45 11.81
C PRO A 53 3.12 -3.97 11.46
N GLY A 54 4.23 -3.23 11.47
CA GLY A 54 4.24 -1.82 11.08
C GLY A 54 3.93 -1.59 9.61
N LEU A 55 3.98 -2.63 8.78
CA LEU A 55 3.71 -2.55 7.35
C LEU A 55 2.34 -3.14 6.97
N VAL A 56 1.48 -3.40 7.95
CA VAL A 56 0.19 -4.04 7.68
C VAL A 56 -0.66 -3.22 6.71
N GLY A 57 -0.67 -1.91 6.81
CA GLY A 57 -1.43 -1.03 5.90
C GLY A 57 -1.00 -1.19 4.45
N PHE A 58 0.29 -1.23 4.19
CA PHE A 58 0.82 -1.47 2.85
C PHE A 58 0.48 -2.85 2.33
N TRP A 59 0.65 -3.82 3.18
CA TRP A 59 0.39 -5.21 2.84
C TRP A 59 -1.07 -5.39 2.44
N VAL A 60 -1.99 -4.85 3.22
CA VAL A 60 -3.42 -4.90 2.90
C VAL A 60 -3.74 -4.09 1.64
N ASN A 61 -3.11 -2.93 1.45
CA ASN A 61 -3.29 -2.16 0.22
C ASN A 61 -2.82 -2.94 -1.01
N SER A 62 -1.78 -3.74 -0.89
CA SER A 62 -1.34 -4.63 -1.98
C SER A 62 -2.40 -5.69 -2.29
N ILE A 63 -3.01 -6.26 -1.26
CA ILE A 63 -4.13 -7.19 -1.42
C ILE A 63 -5.30 -6.51 -2.13
N ALA A 64 -5.66 -5.31 -1.68
CA ALA A 64 -6.74 -4.52 -2.26
C ALA A 64 -6.49 -4.19 -3.73
N ARG A 65 -5.27 -3.77 -4.05
CA ARG A 65 -4.87 -3.48 -5.44
C ARG A 65 -5.05 -4.70 -6.32
N ASN A 66 -4.64 -5.84 -5.84
CA ASN A 66 -4.72 -7.07 -6.60
C ASN A 66 -6.17 -7.54 -6.78
N LEU A 67 -6.99 -7.39 -5.76
CA LEU A 67 -8.43 -7.67 -5.86
C LEU A 67 -9.11 -6.71 -6.86
N PHE A 68 -8.73 -5.46 -6.84
CA PHE A 68 -9.27 -4.47 -7.77
C PHE A 68 -8.88 -4.80 -9.22
N ARG A 69 -7.61 -5.14 -9.44
CA ARG A 69 -7.12 -5.55 -10.77
C ARG A 69 -7.84 -6.79 -11.28
N ALA A 70 -8.04 -7.77 -10.44
CA ALA A 70 -8.75 -9.00 -10.82
C ALA A 70 -10.20 -8.69 -11.21
N LYS A 71 -10.86 -7.84 -10.44
CA LYS A 71 -12.24 -7.43 -10.71
C LYS A 71 -12.34 -6.63 -12.01
N PHE A 72 -11.40 -5.73 -12.24
CA PHE A 72 -11.33 -4.94 -13.47
C PHE A 72 -11.12 -5.84 -14.69
N ARG A 73 -10.24 -6.82 -14.61
CA ARG A 73 -10.01 -7.79 -15.69
C ARG A 73 -11.25 -8.61 -16.00
N ALA A 74 -11.96 -9.04 -14.98
CA ALA A 74 -13.19 -9.82 -15.16
C ALA A 74 -14.27 -9.06 -15.91
N ARG A 75 -14.27 -7.72 -15.84
CA ARG A 75 -15.20 -6.87 -16.57
C ARG A 75 -14.79 -6.61 -18.01
N THR A 76 -13.49 -6.59 -18.27
CA THR A 76 -12.95 -6.12 -19.57
C THR A 76 -12.54 -7.24 -20.48
N THR A 77 -12.19 -8.39 -19.96
CA THR A 77 -11.68 -9.51 -20.73
C THR A 77 -12.19 -10.84 -20.18
N ALA A 78 -11.86 -11.93 -20.89
CA ALA A 78 -12.10 -13.26 -20.41
C ALA A 78 -11.41 -13.47 -19.04
N PRO A 79 -12.01 -14.29 -18.17
CA PRO A 79 -11.41 -14.54 -16.86
C PRO A 79 -9.99 -15.09 -17.00
N MET A 80 -9.09 -14.52 -16.24
CA MET A 80 -7.74 -15.02 -16.15
C MET A 80 -7.71 -16.19 -15.20
N GLU A 81 -7.34 -17.33 -15.73
CA GLU A 81 -7.11 -18.49 -14.91
C GLU A 81 -5.90 -18.28 -14.02
N GLY A 82 -5.97 -18.78 -12.80
CA GLY A 82 -4.83 -18.83 -11.92
C GLY A 82 -4.49 -17.55 -11.19
N VAL A 83 -5.41 -16.62 -11.07
CA VAL A 83 -5.21 -15.45 -10.22
C VAL A 83 -5.39 -15.90 -8.77
N GLU A 84 -4.49 -16.74 -8.34
CA GLU A 84 -4.42 -17.12 -6.97
C GLU A 84 -3.44 -16.21 -6.24
N ALA A 85 -3.82 -15.87 -5.23
CA ALA A 85 -3.43 -14.90 -4.33
C ALA A 85 -2.07 -14.86 -3.69
N PRO A 86 -1.22 -15.82 -3.66
CA PRO A 86 -0.04 -15.74 -2.79
C PRO A 86 1.03 -14.72 -3.19
N TYR A 87 0.89 -14.12 -4.32
CA TYR A 87 1.89 -13.20 -4.87
C TYR A 87 2.10 -11.91 -4.08
N TRP A 88 1.15 -11.47 -3.29
CA TRP A 88 1.35 -10.27 -2.48
C TRP A 88 2.23 -10.50 -1.28
N MET A 89 2.55 -11.75 -1.02
CA MET A 89 3.03 -12.12 0.28
C MET A 89 4.51 -11.97 0.51
N ASN A 90 5.32 -12.16 -0.49
CA ASN A 90 6.75 -12.24 -0.24
C ASN A 90 7.59 -11.19 -0.94
N LEU A 91 7.46 -11.08 -2.25
CA LEU A 91 8.35 -10.19 -3.00
C LEU A 91 8.04 -8.72 -2.77
N GLU A 92 6.77 -8.34 -2.86
CA GLU A 92 6.39 -6.94 -2.67
C GLU A 92 6.67 -6.45 -1.25
N GLU A 93 6.43 -7.29 -0.25
CA GLU A 93 6.73 -6.94 1.13
C GLU A 93 8.23 -6.79 1.36
N ILE A 94 9.02 -7.72 0.86
CA ILE A 94 10.49 -7.66 0.98
C ILE A 94 11.05 -6.44 0.26
N GLU A 95 10.58 -6.18 -0.94
CA GLU A 95 11.01 -5.00 -1.70
C GLU A 95 10.64 -3.71 -0.98
N LEU A 96 9.42 -3.64 -0.46
CA LEU A 96 8.97 -2.48 0.30
C LEU A 96 9.83 -2.26 1.54
N HIS A 97 10.12 -3.32 2.28
CA HIS A 97 11.03 -3.26 3.42
C HIS A 97 12.39 -2.69 3.04
N ARG A 98 12.97 -3.22 1.98
CA ARG A 98 14.29 -2.78 1.49
C ARG A 98 14.26 -1.31 1.09
N LEU A 99 13.21 -0.90 0.43
CA LEU A 99 13.04 0.49 0.00
C LEU A 99 12.91 1.42 1.20
N LEU A 100 12.08 1.07 2.15
CA LEU A 100 11.87 1.87 3.35
C LEU A 100 13.11 1.96 4.22
N ASP A 101 13.87 0.87 4.32
CA ASP A 101 15.11 0.84 5.10
C ASP A 101 16.20 1.74 4.52
N ARG A 102 16.13 2.04 3.23
CA ARG A 102 17.08 2.94 2.56
C ARG A 102 16.71 4.41 2.68
N CYS A 103 15.54 4.71 3.20
CA CYS A 103 15.08 6.07 3.38
C CYS A 103 15.49 6.61 4.74
N SER A 104 15.74 7.92 4.81
CA SER A 104 15.84 8.62 6.09
C SER A 104 14.49 8.56 6.80
N GLY A 105 14.47 8.81 8.11
CA GLY A 105 13.25 8.74 8.90
C GLY A 105 12.12 9.62 8.35
N ARG A 106 12.45 10.82 7.88
CA ARG A 106 11.47 11.75 7.31
C ARG A 106 10.95 11.28 5.94
N ASP A 107 11.85 10.87 5.06
CA ASP A 107 11.52 10.33 3.74
C ASP A 107 10.70 9.05 3.87
N ARG A 108 11.07 8.20 4.82
CA ARG A 108 10.33 6.98 5.13
C ARG A 108 8.88 7.29 5.48
N GLN A 109 8.64 8.29 6.32
CA GLN A 109 7.29 8.71 6.70
C GLN A 109 6.49 9.23 5.51
N LEU A 110 7.10 10.06 4.68
CA LEU A 110 6.43 10.60 3.50
C LEU A 110 6.06 9.50 2.52
N LEU A 111 7.01 8.63 2.22
CA LEU A 111 6.78 7.51 1.31
C LEU A 111 5.72 6.56 1.87
N LYS A 112 5.80 6.28 3.16
CA LYS A 112 4.82 5.43 3.84
C LYS A 112 3.40 5.97 3.67
N ARG A 113 3.17 7.24 3.97
CA ARG A 113 1.85 7.86 3.83
C ARG A 113 1.36 7.85 2.40
N SER A 114 2.24 8.14 1.45
CA SER A 114 1.89 8.11 0.03
C SER A 114 1.44 6.70 -0.40
N LEU A 115 2.14 5.68 0.04
CA LEU A 115 1.81 4.29 -0.29
C LEU A 115 0.53 3.80 0.41
N GLU A 116 0.21 4.39 1.56
CA GLU A 116 -1.05 4.10 2.26
C GLU A 116 -2.26 4.80 1.61
N GLY A 117 -2.04 5.59 0.58
CA GLY A 117 -3.12 6.21 -0.18
C GLY A 117 -3.44 7.65 0.21
N TYR A 118 -2.67 8.26 1.12
CA TYR A 118 -2.86 9.68 1.44
C TYR A 118 -2.45 10.55 0.26
N SER A 119 -3.26 11.56 -0.04
CA SER A 119 -2.96 12.51 -1.09
C SER A 119 -1.85 13.47 -0.65
N ALA A 120 -1.22 14.14 -1.63
CA ALA A 120 -0.21 15.16 -1.33
C ALA A 120 -0.78 16.27 -0.47
N GLU A 121 -2.03 16.65 -0.69
CA GLU A 121 -2.74 17.67 0.09
C GLU A 121 -2.94 17.24 1.54
N GLU A 122 -3.32 15.99 1.77
CA GLU A 122 -3.49 15.44 3.10
C GLU A 122 -2.16 15.35 3.85
N ILE A 123 -1.11 14.90 3.17
CA ILE A 123 0.23 14.83 3.76
C ILE A 123 0.74 16.23 4.09
N ALA A 124 0.51 17.19 3.21
CA ALA A 124 0.92 18.58 3.40
C ALA A 124 0.32 19.19 4.67
N ARG A 125 -0.93 18.91 4.96
CA ARG A 125 -1.60 19.39 6.19
C ARG A 125 -0.90 18.91 7.45
N VAL A 126 -0.46 17.66 7.45
CA VAL A 126 0.21 17.06 8.61
C VAL A 126 1.64 17.57 8.71
N GLU A 127 2.34 17.68 7.60
CA GLU A 127 3.76 18.07 7.58
C GLU A 127 3.98 19.59 7.65
N GLY A 128 2.94 20.38 7.44
CA GLY A 128 3.07 21.84 7.48
C GLY A 128 3.80 22.45 6.29
N ILE A 129 3.81 21.76 5.16
CA ILE A 129 4.38 22.27 3.91
C ILE A 129 3.34 22.22 2.80
N THR A 130 3.66 22.77 1.62
CA THR A 130 2.72 22.81 0.50
C THR A 130 2.57 21.43 -0.16
N SER A 131 1.43 21.19 -0.79
CA SER A 131 1.22 19.96 -1.55
C SER A 131 2.21 19.80 -2.70
N THR A 132 2.59 20.92 -3.34
CA THR A 132 3.64 20.91 -4.36
C THR A 132 4.96 20.45 -3.77
N GLY A 133 5.30 20.96 -2.58
CA GLY A 133 6.51 20.54 -1.85
C GLY A 133 6.52 19.03 -1.56
N ILE A 134 5.37 18.47 -1.16
CA ILE A 134 5.24 17.04 -0.95
C ILE A 134 5.48 16.26 -2.25
N ARG A 135 4.88 16.68 -3.36
CA ARG A 135 5.06 16.01 -4.67
C ARG A 135 6.51 16.03 -5.11
N VAL A 136 7.18 17.16 -4.95
CA VAL A 136 8.61 17.29 -5.29
C VAL A 136 9.47 16.37 -4.43
N ARG A 137 9.23 16.33 -3.12
CA ARG A 137 9.97 15.45 -2.22
C ARG A 137 9.76 13.98 -2.55
N LEU A 138 8.52 13.59 -2.81
CA LEU A 138 8.21 12.21 -3.20
C LEU A 138 8.89 11.83 -4.52
N LEU A 139 8.92 12.74 -5.48
CA LEU A 139 9.62 12.53 -6.74
C LEU A 139 11.11 12.28 -6.51
N ARG A 140 11.74 13.11 -5.68
CA ARG A 140 13.16 12.97 -5.33
C ARG A 140 13.46 11.66 -4.61
N ILE A 141 12.59 11.27 -3.67
CA ILE A 141 12.72 10.02 -2.94
C ILE A 141 12.68 8.84 -3.93
N ARG A 142 11.70 8.84 -4.82
CA ARG A 142 11.55 7.77 -5.81
C ARG A 142 12.74 7.70 -6.77
N GLN A 143 13.25 8.83 -7.21
CA GLN A 143 14.44 8.87 -8.07
C GLN A 143 15.67 8.36 -7.34
N SER A 144 15.88 8.79 -6.10
CA SER A 144 16.99 8.33 -5.28
C SER A 144 16.94 6.81 -5.07
N LEU A 145 15.76 6.27 -4.80
CA LEU A 145 15.58 4.83 -4.62
C LEU A 145 15.85 4.05 -5.91
N ARG A 146 15.39 4.56 -7.05
CA ARG A 146 15.68 3.94 -8.35
C ARG A 146 17.17 3.89 -8.61
N ASN A 147 17.87 4.97 -8.33
CA ASN A 147 19.33 5.03 -8.52
C ASN A 147 20.05 4.03 -7.61
N LYS A 148 19.65 3.94 -6.36
CA LYS A 148 20.23 2.98 -5.40
C LYS A 148 19.97 1.54 -5.83
N LEU A 149 18.78 1.25 -6.32
CA LEU A 149 18.43 -0.09 -6.80
C LEU A 149 19.18 -0.44 -8.08
N ALA A 150 19.34 0.51 -8.99
CA ALA A 150 20.13 0.30 -10.21
C ALA A 150 21.59 -0.02 -9.87
N LEU A 151 22.17 0.71 -8.91
CA LEU A 151 23.54 0.45 -8.45
C LEU A 151 23.65 -0.93 -7.76
N ALA A 152 22.65 -1.32 -7.01
CA ALA A 152 22.66 -2.62 -6.32
C ALA A 152 22.46 -3.80 -7.28
N ALA A 153 21.90 -3.58 -8.47
CA ALA A 153 21.68 -4.61 -9.47
C ALA A 153 22.90 -4.88 -10.37
N VAL A 154 23.94 -4.07 -10.25
CA VAL A 154 25.17 -4.20 -11.05
C VAL A 154 26.14 -5.19 -10.42
#